data_8459553c97e5d4bcff3ffed30f6d65ed
#
_entry.id   8459553c97e5d4bcff3ffed30f6d65ed
#
_cell.length_a   1.000
_cell.length_b   1.000
_cell.length_c   1.000
_cell.angle_alpha   90.00
_cell.angle_beta   90.00
_cell.angle_gamma   90.00
#
_symmetry.space_group_name_H-M   'P 1'
#
loop_
_entity.id
_entity.type
_entity.pdbx_description
1 polymer ?
#
loop_
_entity_poly.entity_id
_entity_poly.type
_entity_poly.pdbx_seq_one_letter_code
_entity_poly.pdbx_strand_id
1 'polypeptide(L)'
;AIVEGFNYIHYGMFPVIVVGGSEAAVCPPAMAGFESMRAMTTRNDDPKTASRPFSASRDGFVMGEGAGCLILEELEHAKARGAHIYCELAGVGMSADAHHITASHPEGLGAHLGMSNALEDAGMKPEDIDYINVHGTSTPVGDVSEVKAITKLFGEHAYKLNISSTKSMTGHLLGAAGAVEALFCCLAVQNDIVPPTINHEEGDNDENIDYNLNFTFNQAQERPIRAALSNTFGFGGHNACCIMKKYEA
;
A
#
# COMPACT_ATOMS: atom_id res chain seq x y z
N ALA A 1 -4.13 -12.71 -0.55
CA ALA A 1 -3.15 -13.82 -0.70
C ALA A 1 -2.06 -13.74 0.36
N ILE A 2 -1.38 -12.58 0.55
CA ILE A 2 -0.28 -12.45 1.55
C ILE A 2 -0.80 -12.74 2.96
N VAL A 3 -1.91 -12.13 3.37
CA VAL A 3 -2.54 -12.35 4.68
C VAL A 3 -2.87 -13.83 4.90
N GLU A 4 -3.44 -14.49 3.90
CA GLU A 4 -3.76 -15.93 3.98
C GLU A 4 -2.50 -16.78 4.09
N GLY A 5 -1.46 -16.47 3.29
CA GLY A 5 -0.19 -17.17 3.37
C GLY A 5 0.48 -17.02 4.73
N PHE A 6 0.44 -15.81 5.31
CA PHE A 6 0.90 -15.56 6.66
C PHE A 6 0.18 -16.44 7.68
N ASN A 7 -1.16 -16.47 7.64
CA ASN A 7 -1.97 -17.26 8.55
C ASN A 7 -1.63 -18.76 8.45
N TYR A 8 -1.45 -19.30 7.25
CA TYR A 8 -1.09 -20.73 7.08
C TYR A 8 0.26 -21.08 7.72
N ILE A 9 1.24 -20.19 7.62
CA ILE A 9 2.55 -20.40 8.28
C ILE A 9 2.43 -20.17 9.79
N HIS A 10 1.78 -19.08 10.20
CA HIS A 10 1.60 -18.71 11.61
C HIS A 10 0.91 -19.81 12.43
N TYR A 11 -0.11 -20.46 11.85
CA TYR A 11 -0.79 -21.60 12.48
C TYR A 11 -0.10 -22.96 12.26
N GLY A 12 1.10 -22.98 11.70
CA GLY A 12 1.91 -24.20 11.53
C GLY A 12 1.36 -25.17 10.49
N MET A 13 0.52 -24.71 9.56
CA MET A 13 -0.06 -25.58 8.53
C MET A 13 0.95 -25.94 7.44
N PHE A 14 1.80 -24.98 7.06
CA PHE A 14 2.86 -25.16 6.07
C PHE A 14 4.12 -24.40 6.49
N PRO A 15 5.33 -24.97 6.28
CA PRO A 15 6.58 -24.26 6.57
C PRO A 15 6.95 -23.24 5.49
N VAL A 16 6.46 -23.41 4.26
CA VAL A 16 6.75 -22.54 3.10
C VAL A 16 5.49 -22.40 2.25
N ILE A 17 5.22 -21.20 1.78
CA ILE A 17 4.12 -20.92 0.86
C ILE A 17 4.51 -19.84 -0.14
N VAL A 18 4.11 -20.03 -1.40
CA VAL A 18 4.25 -19.01 -2.44
C VAL A 18 2.96 -18.19 -2.49
N VAL A 19 3.10 -16.88 -2.32
CA VAL A 19 1.98 -15.93 -2.38
C VAL A 19 2.25 -14.87 -3.44
N GLY A 20 1.21 -14.28 -3.98
CA GLY A 20 1.37 -13.22 -4.98
C GLY A 20 0.06 -12.78 -5.58
N GLY A 21 0.17 -12.00 -6.64
CA GLY A 21 -0.94 -11.53 -7.45
C GLY A 21 -0.46 -11.21 -8.86
N SER A 22 -1.34 -11.36 -9.83
CA SER A 22 -1.09 -11.00 -11.21
C SER A 22 -2.32 -10.34 -11.82
N GLU A 23 -2.10 -9.44 -12.77
CA GLU A 23 -3.17 -8.75 -13.48
C GLU A 23 -2.75 -8.41 -14.91
N ALA A 24 -3.67 -8.58 -15.85
CA ALA A 24 -3.53 -8.21 -17.25
C ALA A 24 -4.88 -7.64 -17.76
N ALA A 25 -5.35 -6.57 -17.10
CA ALA A 25 -6.67 -5.99 -17.32
C ALA A 25 -6.70 -4.85 -18.34
N VAL A 26 -5.57 -4.48 -18.96
CA VAL A 26 -5.54 -3.43 -20.00
C VAL A 26 -6.11 -4.00 -21.31
N CYS A 27 -7.41 -4.25 -21.28
CA CYS A 27 -8.18 -4.78 -22.42
C CYS A 27 -9.53 -4.06 -22.53
N PRO A 28 -10.16 -4.03 -23.73
CA PRO A 28 -11.37 -3.25 -23.95
C PRO A 28 -12.51 -3.47 -22.95
N PRO A 29 -12.86 -4.71 -22.54
CA PRO A 29 -13.95 -4.93 -21.58
C PRO A 29 -13.67 -4.33 -20.20
N ALA A 30 -12.46 -4.50 -19.67
CA ALA A 30 -12.08 -3.96 -18.36
C ALA A 30 -11.99 -2.43 -18.39
N MET A 31 -11.35 -1.86 -19.44
CA MET A 31 -11.30 -0.42 -19.65
C MET A 31 -12.71 0.19 -19.68
N ALA A 32 -13.63 -0.37 -20.48
CA ALA A 32 -15.02 0.09 -20.57
C ALA A 32 -15.77 0.00 -19.23
N GLY A 33 -15.51 -1.05 -18.43
CA GLY A 33 -16.09 -1.22 -17.11
C GLY A 33 -15.68 -0.13 -16.14
N PHE A 34 -14.38 0.15 -16.02
CA PHE A 34 -13.86 1.18 -15.14
C PHE A 34 -14.16 2.61 -15.64
N GLU A 35 -14.19 2.82 -16.97
CA GLU A 35 -14.63 4.09 -17.57
C GLU A 35 -16.09 4.38 -17.22
N SER A 36 -16.98 3.39 -17.29
CA SER A 36 -18.40 3.53 -16.93
C SER A 36 -18.59 3.98 -15.48
N MET A 37 -17.67 3.60 -14.59
CA MET A 37 -17.65 4.00 -13.18
C MET A 37 -17.03 5.39 -12.96
N ARG A 38 -16.44 5.98 -13.99
CA ARG A 38 -15.66 7.24 -13.88
C ARG A 38 -14.56 7.17 -12.82
N ALA A 39 -13.93 6.02 -12.68
CA ALA A 39 -12.89 5.78 -11.70
C ALA A 39 -11.47 6.01 -12.26
N MET A 40 -11.33 6.00 -13.59
CA MET A 40 -10.06 6.18 -14.29
C MET A 40 -9.82 7.66 -14.62
N THR A 41 -8.54 8.03 -14.67
CA THR A 41 -8.13 9.36 -15.15
C THR A 41 -8.48 9.55 -16.63
N THR A 42 -8.78 10.78 -17.00
CA THR A 42 -9.02 11.19 -18.38
C THR A 42 -7.86 11.98 -18.98
N ARG A 43 -6.74 12.09 -18.28
CA ARG A 43 -5.53 12.82 -18.70
C ARG A 43 -4.75 12.06 -19.77
N ASN A 44 -5.27 12.03 -21.00
CA ASN A 44 -4.65 11.34 -22.13
C ASN A 44 -3.67 12.21 -22.94
N ASP A 45 -3.69 13.52 -22.72
CA ASP A 45 -2.77 14.51 -23.30
C ASP A 45 -1.36 14.45 -22.68
N ASP A 46 -1.28 14.05 -21.40
CA ASP A 46 0.00 13.81 -20.71
C ASP A 46 -0.07 12.53 -19.85
N PRO A 47 -0.01 11.35 -20.47
CA PRO A 47 -0.20 10.07 -19.76
C PRO A 47 0.89 9.76 -18.75
N LYS A 48 2.09 10.37 -18.86
CA LYS A 48 3.19 10.15 -17.93
C LYS A 48 2.94 10.77 -16.56
N THR A 49 2.12 11.82 -16.49
CA THR A 49 1.75 12.53 -15.25
C THR A 49 0.32 12.24 -14.82
N ALA A 50 -0.36 11.28 -15.45
CA ALA A 50 -1.77 10.99 -15.20
C ALA A 50 -2.02 10.39 -13.81
N SER A 51 -1.15 9.48 -13.33
CA SER A 51 -1.20 8.99 -11.95
C SER A 51 -0.45 9.98 -11.05
N ARG A 52 -1.21 10.74 -10.25
CA ARG A 52 -0.70 11.81 -9.36
C ARG A 52 -1.36 11.79 -7.99
N PRO A 53 -1.15 10.72 -7.20
CA PRO A 53 -1.76 10.61 -5.88
C PRO A 53 -1.49 11.84 -5.02
N PHE A 54 -2.51 12.24 -4.24
CA PHE A 54 -2.51 13.39 -3.34
C PHE A 54 -2.49 14.78 -3.99
N SER A 55 -2.33 14.91 -5.31
CA SER A 55 -2.42 16.19 -5.99
C SER A 55 -3.88 16.67 -6.12
N ALA A 56 -4.14 17.97 -6.03
CA ALA A 56 -5.50 18.53 -6.20
C ALA A 56 -6.05 18.24 -7.60
N SER A 57 -5.19 18.23 -8.61
CA SER A 57 -5.55 18.01 -10.02
C SER A 57 -5.72 16.53 -10.40
N ARG A 58 -5.66 15.57 -9.44
CA ARG A 58 -5.95 14.16 -9.70
C ARG A 58 -7.40 13.93 -10.06
N ASP A 59 -7.67 13.04 -11.00
CA ASP A 59 -9.02 12.79 -11.53
C ASP A 59 -9.39 11.29 -11.63
N GLY A 60 -8.54 10.41 -11.15
CA GLY A 60 -8.77 8.97 -11.20
C GLY A 60 -7.48 8.17 -11.33
N PHE A 61 -7.58 6.86 -11.27
CA PHE A 61 -6.42 5.99 -11.36
C PHE A 61 -6.01 5.71 -12.83
N VAL A 62 -4.74 5.37 -13.03
CA VAL A 62 -4.22 4.78 -14.27
C VAL A 62 -4.21 3.26 -14.11
N MET A 63 -4.81 2.53 -15.03
CA MET A 63 -4.78 1.06 -15.02
C MET A 63 -3.38 0.58 -15.42
N GLY A 64 -2.81 -0.33 -14.61
CA GLY A 64 -1.54 -0.99 -14.87
C GLY A 64 -1.71 -2.50 -14.95
N GLU A 65 -0.69 -3.19 -15.45
CA GLU A 65 -0.58 -4.65 -15.51
C GLU A 65 0.73 -5.11 -14.91
N GLY A 66 0.76 -6.32 -14.37
CA GLY A 66 1.97 -6.89 -13.83
C GLY A 66 1.72 -8.12 -12.95
N ALA A 67 2.79 -8.55 -12.29
CA ALA A 67 2.74 -9.64 -11.33
C ALA A 67 3.79 -9.43 -10.24
N GLY A 68 3.47 -9.88 -9.02
CA GLY A 68 4.40 -9.97 -7.91
C GLY A 68 4.27 -11.33 -7.22
N CYS A 69 5.39 -11.88 -6.76
CA CYS A 69 5.43 -13.15 -6.08
C CYS A 69 6.42 -13.07 -4.91
N LEU A 70 6.00 -13.54 -3.74
CA LEU A 70 6.83 -13.67 -2.55
C LEU A 70 6.81 -15.11 -2.07
N ILE A 71 7.93 -15.54 -1.48
CA ILE A 71 8.02 -16.78 -0.75
C ILE A 71 7.98 -16.44 0.73
N LEU A 72 6.91 -16.84 1.40
CA LEU A 72 6.79 -16.77 2.86
C LEU A 72 7.30 -18.08 3.43
N GLU A 73 8.09 -18.01 4.48
CA GLU A 73 8.74 -19.17 5.07
C GLU A 73 8.83 -19.00 6.58
N GLU A 74 8.59 -20.08 7.29
CA GLU A 74 8.78 -20.15 8.73
C GLU A 74 10.26 -19.90 9.08
N LEU A 75 10.51 -19.12 10.13
CA LEU A 75 11.84 -18.58 10.45
C LEU A 75 12.90 -19.67 10.68
N GLU A 76 12.60 -20.68 11.49
CA GLU A 76 13.57 -21.73 11.80
C GLU A 76 13.82 -22.65 10.59
N HIS A 77 12.80 -22.84 9.74
CA HIS A 77 12.97 -23.54 8.47
C HIS A 77 13.90 -22.75 7.52
N ALA A 78 13.73 -21.44 7.42
CA ALA A 78 14.58 -20.56 6.60
C ALA A 78 16.04 -20.58 7.10
N LYS A 79 16.25 -20.45 8.42
CA LYS A 79 17.57 -20.51 9.05
C LYS A 79 18.25 -21.87 8.84
N ALA A 80 17.51 -22.97 8.99
CA ALA A 80 18.06 -24.32 8.87
C ALA A 80 18.66 -24.61 7.48
N ARG A 81 18.13 -23.98 6.42
CA ARG A 81 18.67 -24.11 5.05
C ARG A 81 19.58 -22.93 4.63
N GLY A 82 19.88 -22.00 5.52
CA GLY A 82 20.72 -20.84 5.22
C GLY A 82 20.10 -19.88 4.22
N ALA A 83 18.78 -19.67 4.27
CA ALA A 83 18.08 -18.76 3.36
C ALA A 83 18.53 -17.31 3.57
N HIS A 84 18.57 -16.54 2.49
CA HIS A 84 18.60 -15.08 2.59
C HIS A 84 17.22 -14.58 2.99
N ILE A 85 17.13 -13.90 4.13
CA ILE A 85 15.89 -13.33 4.65
C ILE A 85 15.88 -11.84 4.32
N TYR A 86 14.90 -11.39 3.51
CA TYR A 86 14.76 -9.98 3.12
C TYR A 86 14.18 -9.13 4.24
N CYS A 87 13.15 -9.64 4.91
CA CYS A 87 12.48 -9.00 6.03
C CYS A 87 11.62 -10.01 6.78
N GLU A 88 11.09 -9.63 7.92
CA GLU A 88 10.04 -10.35 8.64
C GLU A 88 8.67 -9.80 8.21
N LEU A 89 7.73 -10.67 7.84
CA LEU A 89 6.31 -10.32 7.77
C LEU A 89 5.77 -10.39 9.20
N ALA A 90 5.75 -9.25 9.89
CA ALA A 90 5.55 -9.18 11.33
C ALA A 90 4.08 -9.28 11.75
N GLY A 91 3.17 -8.83 10.90
CA GLY A 91 1.73 -8.88 11.20
C GLY A 91 0.88 -8.50 10.01
N VAL A 92 -0.38 -8.88 10.08
CA VAL A 92 -1.39 -8.65 9.03
C VAL A 92 -2.69 -8.19 9.63
N GLY A 93 -3.45 -7.37 8.88
CA GLY A 93 -4.75 -6.88 9.33
C GLY A 93 -5.75 -6.87 8.19
N MET A 94 -6.99 -7.20 8.49
CA MET A 94 -8.12 -7.12 7.56
C MET A 94 -9.28 -6.37 8.21
N SER A 95 -10.07 -5.71 7.38
CA SER A 95 -11.31 -5.06 7.78
C SER A 95 -12.27 -4.95 6.60
N ALA A 96 -13.46 -4.45 6.85
CA ALA A 96 -14.42 -4.10 5.81
C ALA A 96 -15.02 -2.72 6.11
N ASP A 97 -15.17 -1.89 5.05
CA ASP A 97 -15.81 -0.57 5.17
C ASP A 97 -17.30 -0.65 5.51
N ALA A 98 -17.99 -1.66 4.98
CA ALA A 98 -19.45 -1.81 5.06
C ALA A 98 -20.20 -0.52 4.71
N HIS A 99 -19.68 0.23 3.72
CA HIS A 99 -20.15 1.56 3.35
C HIS A 99 -20.75 1.61 1.92
N HIS A 100 -19.93 1.33 0.91
CA HIS A 100 -20.32 1.39 -0.50
C HIS A 100 -19.57 0.34 -1.30
N ILE A 101 -20.12 -0.06 -2.47
CA ILE A 101 -19.52 -1.12 -3.29
C ILE A 101 -18.16 -0.73 -3.90
N THR A 102 -17.94 0.55 -4.17
CA THR A 102 -16.70 1.03 -4.81
C THR A 102 -16.00 2.17 -4.10
N ALA A 103 -16.72 2.95 -3.27
CA ALA A 103 -16.14 4.09 -2.55
C ALA A 103 -15.68 3.69 -1.15
N SER A 104 -14.50 4.14 -0.77
CA SER A 104 -14.01 4.04 0.61
C SER A 104 -14.88 4.85 1.57
N HIS A 105 -14.92 4.44 2.84
CA HIS A 105 -15.61 5.20 3.89
C HIS A 105 -14.99 6.61 3.99
N PRO A 106 -15.77 7.72 3.95
CA PRO A 106 -15.22 9.08 3.89
C PRO A 106 -14.26 9.47 5.02
N GLU A 107 -14.43 8.84 6.19
CA GLU A 107 -13.57 9.05 7.36
C GLU A 107 -12.48 7.95 7.49
N GLY A 108 -12.27 7.14 6.45
CA GLY A 108 -11.25 6.09 6.43
C GLY A 108 -11.40 5.01 7.50
N LEU A 109 -12.63 4.72 7.95
CA LEU A 109 -12.84 3.82 9.08
C LEU A 109 -12.29 2.41 8.83
N GLY A 110 -12.56 1.83 7.67
CA GLY A 110 -12.06 0.49 7.33
C GLY A 110 -10.54 0.46 7.19
N ALA A 111 -9.95 1.47 6.52
CA ALA A 111 -8.50 1.61 6.43
C ALA A 111 -7.84 1.72 7.82
N HIS A 112 -8.41 2.55 8.69
CA HIS A 112 -7.98 2.68 10.09
C HIS A 112 -8.01 1.35 10.83
N LEU A 113 -9.12 0.61 10.75
CA LEU A 113 -9.27 -0.70 11.39
C LEU A 113 -8.29 -1.73 10.82
N GLY A 114 -8.10 -1.77 9.49
CA GLY A 114 -7.14 -2.68 8.85
C GLY A 114 -5.71 -2.45 9.34
N MET A 115 -5.26 -1.20 9.37
CA MET A 115 -3.94 -0.84 9.89
C MET A 115 -3.81 -1.12 11.40
N SER A 116 -4.85 -0.81 12.19
CA SER A 116 -4.87 -1.08 13.64
C SER A 116 -4.77 -2.57 13.94
N ASN A 117 -5.52 -3.40 13.21
CA ASN A 117 -5.47 -4.86 13.35
C ASN A 117 -4.08 -5.42 12.97
N ALA A 118 -3.42 -4.86 11.94
CA ALA A 118 -2.07 -5.26 11.56
C ALA A 118 -1.04 -4.92 12.65
N LEU A 119 -1.16 -3.76 13.29
CA LEU A 119 -0.31 -3.37 14.42
C LEU A 119 -0.54 -4.26 15.64
N GLU A 120 -1.80 -4.57 15.95
CA GLU A 120 -2.17 -5.47 17.05
C GLU A 120 -1.60 -6.89 16.83
N ASP A 121 -1.77 -7.44 15.62
CA ASP A 121 -1.27 -8.76 15.25
C ASP A 121 0.27 -8.83 15.32
N ALA A 122 0.96 -7.74 14.89
CA ALA A 122 2.40 -7.61 15.01
C ALA A 122 2.91 -7.35 16.45
N GLY A 123 2.04 -7.03 17.40
CA GLY A 123 2.43 -6.56 18.73
C GLY A 123 3.20 -5.23 18.70
N MET A 124 2.97 -4.41 17.67
CA MET A 124 3.68 -3.16 17.42
C MET A 124 2.81 -1.94 17.73
N LYS A 125 3.49 -0.81 17.97
CA LYS A 125 2.86 0.49 18.17
C LYS A 125 2.94 1.33 16.90
N PRO A 126 2.09 2.34 16.71
CA PRO A 126 2.21 3.27 15.59
C PRO A 126 3.61 3.86 15.43
N GLU A 127 4.31 4.15 16.53
CA GLU A 127 5.66 4.75 16.54
C GLU A 127 6.76 3.82 16.01
N ASP A 128 6.47 2.54 15.83
CA ASP A 128 7.42 1.57 15.28
C ASP A 128 7.44 1.55 13.75
N ILE A 129 6.43 2.15 13.11
CA ILE A 129 6.33 2.26 11.65
C ILE A 129 7.06 3.51 11.16
N ASP A 130 7.97 3.34 10.21
CA ASP A 130 8.74 4.44 9.60
C ASP A 130 8.25 4.79 8.18
N TYR A 131 7.56 3.86 7.50
CA TYR A 131 7.07 4.03 6.14
C TYR A 131 5.69 3.38 5.93
N ILE A 132 4.82 4.05 5.19
CA ILE A 132 3.55 3.50 4.71
C ILE A 132 3.52 3.57 3.19
N ASN A 133 3.47 2.40 2.53
CA ASN A 133 3.09 2.28 1.13
C ASN A 133 1.57 2.25 1.08
N VAL A 134 0.99 3.36 0.65
CA VAL A 134 -0.45 3.58 0.68
C VAL A 134 -1.16 2.95 -0.51
N HIS A 135 -2.45 2.72 -0.37
CA HIS A 135 -3.29 2.38 -1.50
C HIS A 135 -3.30 3.50 -2.54
N GLY A 136 -3.46 4.75 -2.13
CA GLY A 136 -3.16 5.98 -2.88
C GLY A 136 -3.36 5.88 -4.40
N THR A 137 -4.60 5.74 -4.88
CA THR A 137 -4.90 5.43 -6.28
C THR A 137 -4.98 6.64 -7.19
N SER A 138 -4.71 7.84 -6.70
CA SER A 138 -4.93 9.09 -7.45
C SER A 138 -6.43 9.41 -7.67
N THR A 139 -7.29 8.93 -6.75
CA THR A 139 -8.73 9.23 -6.79
C THR A 139 -9.07 10.31 -5.76
N PRO A 140 -9.98 11.25 -6.10
CA PRO A 140 -10.30 12.36 -5.20
C PRO A 140 -10.74 11.94 -3.80
N VAL A 141 -11.61 10.93 -3.69
CA VAL A 141 -12.16 10.48 -2.41
C VAL A 141 -11.23 9.50 -1.69
N GLY A 142 -10.63 8.56 -2.43
CA GLY A 142 -9.81 7.49 -1.85
C GLY A 142 -8.58 8.02 -1.13
N ASP A 143 -7.85 8.93 -1.76
CA ASP A 143 -6.61 9.48 -1.20
C ASP A 143 -6.88 10.29 0.08
N VAL A 144 -7.95 11.12 0.10
CA VAL A 144 -8.36 11.88 1.30
C VAL A 144 -8.78 10.95 2.44
N SER A 145 -9.56 9.93 2.13
CA SER A 145 -10.02 8.93 3.10
C SER A 145 -8.84 8.21 3.78
N GLU A 146 -7.85 7.81 2.99
CA GLU A 146 -6.67 7.12 3.51
C GLU A 146 -5.79 8.02 4.37
N VAL A 147 -5.57 9.29 3.96
CA VAL A 147 -4.84 10.28 4.77
C VAL A 147 -5.52 10.50 6.12
N LYS A 148 -6.85 10.61 6.15
CA LYS A 148 -7.61 10.70 7.42
C LYS A 148 -7.41 9.48 8.31
N ALA A 149 -7.42 8.28 7.73
CA ALA A 149 -7.18 7.04 8.48
C ALA A 149 -5.78 7.02 9.10
N ILE A 150 -4.76 7.41 8.33
CA ILE A 150 -3.37 7.48 8.77
C ILE A 150 -3.22 8.51 9.89
N THR A 151 -3.67 9.74 9.69
CA THR A 151 -3.55 10.80 10.71
C THR A 151 -4.26 10.45 12.00
N LYS A 152 -5.43 9.81 11.91
CA LYS A 152 -6.19 9.36 13.08
C LYS A 152 -5.47 8.25 13.86
N LEU A 153 -4.84 7.28 13.17
CA LEU A 153 -4.17 6.15 13.81
C LEU A 153 -2.81 6.54 14.38
N PHE A 154 -2.02 7.28 13.60
CA PHE A 154 -0.63 7.59 13.94
C PHE A 154 -0.49 8.90 14.74
N GLY A 155 -1.52 9.75 14.81
CA GLY A 155 -1.49 11.01 15.55
C GLY A 155 -0.27 11.87 15.18
N GLU A 156 0.46 12.37 16.17
CA GLU A 156 1.68 13.15 15.97
C GLU A 156 2.82 12.37 15.28
N HIS A 157 2.76 11.03 15.31
CA HIS A 157 3.75 10.21 14.62
C HIS A 157 3.56 10.23 13.09
N ALA A 158 2.36 10.51 12.59
CA ALA A 158 2.09 10.65 11.16
C ALA A 158 3.02 11.66 10.48
N TYR A 159 3.45 12.70 11.19
CA TYR A 159 4.38 13.73 10.70
C TYR A 159 5.86 13.29 10.72
N LYS A 160 6.16 12.13 11.25
CA LYS A 160 7.54 11.61 11.41
C LYS A 160 7.85 10.44 10.48
N LEU A 161 6.81 9.79 9.96
CA LEU A 161 6.94 8.68 9.02
C LEU A 161 6.87 9.17 7.57
N ASN A 162 7.33 8.34 6.64
CA ASN A 162 7.15 8.58 5.22
C ASN A 162 5.85 7.92 4.72
N ILE A 163 5.18 8.60 3.83
CA ILE A 163 4.04 8.09 3.08
C ILE A 163 4.42 8.11 1.60
N SER A 164 4.15 7.05 0.85
CA SER A 164 4.25 7.15 -0.61
C SER A 164 3.27 6.21 -1.32
N SER A 165 2.80 6.64 -2.49
CA SER A 165 2.07 5.81 -3.42
C SER A 165 2.96 5.45 -4.61
N THR A 166 3.38 4.19 -4.66
CA THR A 166 4.13 3.66 -5.81
C THR A 166 3.26 3.51 -7.06
N LYS A 167 1.92 3.61 -6.92
CA LYS A 167 0.99 3.68 -8.06
C LYS A 167 1.18 4.92 -8.92
N SER A 168 1.85 5.95 -8.41
CA SER A 168 2.29 7.09 -9.23
C SER A 168 3.25 6.68 -10.35
N MET A 169 4.02 5.58 -10.16
CA MET A 169 5.01 5.05 -11.11
C MET A 169 4.46 3.85 -11.89
N THR A 170 3.71 2.97 -11.24
CA THR A 170 3.26 1.69 -11.84
C THR A 170 1.85 1.76 -12.42
N GLY A 171 1.07 2.77 -12.07
CA GLY A 171 -0.38 2.71 -12.18
C GLY A 171 -0.96 1.74 -11.14
N HIS A 172 -2.27 1.54 -11.18
CA HIS A 172 -2.98 0.60 -10.32
C HIS A 172 -3.06 -0.77 -10.98
N LEU A 173 -2.26 -1.73 -10.48
CA LEU A 173 -2.19 -3.08 -11.03
C LEU A 173 -3.33 -4.00 -10.52
N LEU A 174 -4.38 -3.44 -9.95
CA LEU A 174 -5.57 -4.17 -9.47
C LEU A 174 -5.18 -5.42 -8.65
N GLY A 175 -5.41 -6.64 -9.18
CA GLY A 175 -5.10 -7.88 -8.49
C GLY A 175 -3.61 -8.13 -8.22
N ALA A 176 -2.70 -7.48 -8.95
CA ALA A 176 -1.26 -7.56 -8.71
C ALA A 176 -0.75 -6.49 -7.74
N ALA A 177 -1.50 -5.40 -7.51
CA ALA A 177 -1.04 -4.22 -6.80
C ALA A 177 -0.45 -4.54 -5.42
N GLY A 178 -1.20 -5.23 -4.57
CA GLY A 178 -0.76 -5.53 -3.20
C GLY A 178 0.48 -6.42 -3.14
N ALA A 179 0.69 -7.32 -4.11
CA ALA A 179 1.88 -8.15 -4.14
C ALA A 179 3.13 -7.33 -4.52
N VAL A 180 3.01 -6.44 -5.51
CA VAL A 180 4.10 -5.57 -5.95
C VAL A 180 4.45 -4.53 -4.87
N GLU A 181 3.44 -3.96 -4.21
CA GLU A 181 3.62 -3.01 -3.11
C GLU A 181 4.27 -3.64 -1.87
N ALA A 182 3.91 -4.88 -1.55
CA ALA A 182 4.59 -5.66 -0.52
C ALA A 182 6.07 -5.89 -0.86
N LEU A 183 6.40 -6.19 -2.12
CA LEU A 183 7.80 -6.28 -2.58
C LEU A 183 8.55 -4.96 -2.39
N PHE A 184 7.92 -3.83 -2.72
CA PHE A 184 8.53 -2.51 -2.48
C PHE A 184 8.76 -2.25 -0.98
N CYS A 185 7.83 -2.64 -0.11
CA CYS A 185 8.02 -2.53 1.35
C CYS A 185 9.18 -3.41 1.85
N CYS A 186 9.28 -4.68 1.38
CA CYS A 186 10.42 -5.55 1.70
C CYS A 186 11.75 -4.91 1.30
N LEU A 187 11.84 -4.40 0.08
CA LEU A 187 13.07 -3.77 -0.43
C LEU A 187 13.37 -2.44 0.27
N ALA A 188 12.34 -1.65 0.61
CA ALA A 188 12.51 -0.41 1.36
C ALA A 188 13.11 -0.67 2.75
N VAL A 189 12.59 -1.66 3.47
CA VAL A 189 13.11 -2.07 4.79
C VAL A 189 14.53 -2.60 4.69
N GLN A 190 14.83 -3.38 3.64
CA GLN A 190 16.16 -3.96 3.45
C GLN A 190 17.22 -2.91 3.13
N ASN A 191 16.87 -1.92 2.28
CA ASN A 191 17.83 -0.98 1.72
C ASN A 191 17.78 0.42 2.35
N ASP A 192 16.87 0.66 3.31
CA ASP A 192 16.69 1.97 3.97
C ASP A 192 16.36 3.10 2.97
N ILE A 193 15.53 2.80 1.95
CA ILE A 193 15.12 3.73 0.90
C ILE A 193 13.60 3.70 0.75
N VAL A 194 12.96 4.87 0.90
CA VAL A 194 11.52 5.05 0.63
C VAL A 194 11.33 5.45 -0.83
N PRO A 195 10.57 4.67 -1.63
CA PRO A 195 10.25 5.05 -3.00
C PRO A 195 9.32 6.27 -3.03
N PRO A 196 9.40 7.14 -4.08
CA PRO A 196 8.64 8.38 -4.11
C PRO A 196 7.19 8.19 -4.57
N THR A 197 6.36 9.18 -4.22
CA THR A 197 5.15 9.54 -4.97
C THR A 197 5.56 10.55 -6.04
N ILE A 198 5.53 10.20 -7.31
CA ILE A 198 5.90 11.12 -8.41
C ILE A 198 4.70 11.91 -8.92
N ASN A 199 4.95 12.91 -9.77
CA ASN A 199 3.96 13.71 -10.48
C ASN A 199 3.19 14.74 -9.61
N HIS A 200 3.66 15.04 -8.42
CA HIS A 200 3.12 16.15 -7.64
C HIS A 200 3.84 17.45 -8.05
N GLU A 201 3.07 18.47 -8.39
CA GLU A 201 3.58 19.81 -8.73
C GLU A 201 3.46 20.75 -7.53
N GLU A 202 4.40 21.68 -7.41
CA GLU A 202 4.36 22.67 -6.33
C GLU A 202 3.09 23.51 -6.41
N GLY A 203 2.33 23.54 -5.31
CA GLY A 203 1.07 24.28 -5.22
C GLY A 203 -0.16 23.50 -5.70
N ASP A 204 -0.03 22.28 -6.23
CA ASP A 204 -1.14 21.40 -6.60
C ASP A 204 -1.71 20.68 -5.36
N ASN A 205 -2.14 21.46 -4.36
CA ASN A 205 -2.55 21.00 -3.04
C ASN A 205 -4.07 20.93 -2.90
N ASP A 206 -4.59 19.77 -2.49
CA ASP A 206 -6.00 19.55 -2.14
C ASP A 206 -6.26 20.11 -0.73
N GLU A 207 -7.27 20.95 -0.57
CA GLU A 207 -7.63 21.59 0.71
C GLU A 207 -7.98 20.60 1.84
N ASN A 208 -8.29 19.33 1.49
CA ASN A 208 -8.65 18.27 2.42
C ASN A 208 -7.47 17.41 2.85
N ILE A 209 -6.25 17.71 2.38
CA ILE A 209 -5.02 16.96 2.67
C ILE A 209 -4.03 17.85 3.40
N ASP A 210 -3.47 17.37 4.51
CA ASP A 210 -2.42 18.07 5.24
C ASP A 210 -1.04 17.79 4.64
N TYR A 211 -0.47 18.76 3.95
CA TYR A 211 0.85 18.66 3.32
C TYR A 211 2.04 18.90 4.28
N ASN A 212 1.81 19.01 5.58
CA ASN A 212 2.87 18.85 6.57
C ASN A 212 3.28 17.39 6.75
N LEU A 213 2.47 16.45 6.26
CA LEU A 213 2.83 15.04 6.16
C LEU A 213 3.90 14.83 5.08
N ASN A 214 4.80 13.87 5.30
CA ASN A 214 5.86 13.55 4.34
C ASN A 214 5.39 12.53 3.30
N PHE A 215 4.78 12.99 2.21
CA PHE A 215 4.33 12.15 1.08
C PHE A 215 5.48 11.65 0.18
N THR A 216 6.72 11.93 0.53
CA THR A 216 7.91 11.52 -0.24
C THR A 216 7.80 11.94 -1.71
N PHE A 217 7.42 13.20 -1.97
CA PHE A 217 7.14 13.66 -3.32
C PHE A 217 8.38 13.70 -4.22
N ASN A 218 8.20 13.18 -5.43
CA ASN A 218 9.08 13.25 -6.59
C ASN A 218 10.48 12.65 -6.47
N GLN A 219 11.00 12.46 -5.27
CA GLN A 219 12.33 11.90 -5.03
C GLN A 219 12.31 10.88 -3.90
N ALA A 220 13.01 9.76 -4.11
CA ALA A 220 13.22 8.77 -3.06
C ALA A 220 13.96 9.39 -1.87
N GLN A 221 13.64 8.92 -0.67
CA GLN A 221 14.29 9.38 0.57
C GLN A 221 15.04 8.24 1.24
N GLU A 222 16.32 8.45 1.48
CA GLU A 222 17.15 7.54 2.29
C GLU A 222 16.95 7.84 3.77
N ARG A 223 16.57 6.83 4.53
CA ARG A 223 16.45 6.88 5.99
C ARG A 223 16.38 5.47 6.56
N PRO A 224 16.78 5.26 7.82
CA PRO A 224 16.55 3.98 8.49
C PRO A 224 15.05 3.63 8.51
N ILE A 225 14.71 2.43 8.08
CA ILE A 225 13.34 1.89 8.05
C ILE A 225 13.32 0.62 8.88
N ARG A 226 12.78 0.70 10.09
CA ARG A 226 12.62 -0.47 10.98
C ARG A 226 11.45 -1.33 10.55
N ALA A 227 10.34 -0.67 10.14
CA ALA A 227 9.16 -1.34 9.63
C ALA A 227 8.43 -0.47 8.60
N ALA A 228 7.87 -1.14 7.61
CA ALA A 228 7.00 -0.56 6.58
C ALA A 228 5.63 -1.24 6.61
N LEU A 229 4.57 -0.46 6.45
CA LEU A 229 3.20 -0.94 6.34
C LEU A 229 2.71 -0.77 4.90
N SER A 230 2.10 -1.80 4.32
CA SER A 230 1.48 -1.76 2.99
C SER A 230 -0.03 -1.86 3.11
N ASN A 231 -0.74 -0.92 2.48
CA ASN A 231 -2.20 -0.84 2.45
C ASN A 231 -2.75 -1.27 1.08
N THR A 232 -3.76 -2.12 1.09
CA THR A 232 -4.51 -2.50 -0.11
C THR A 232 -5.99 -2.46 0.20
N PHE A 233 -6.73 -1.61 -0.53
CA PHE A 233 -8.18 -1.45 -0.39
C PHE A 233 -8.86 -1.86 -1.68
N GLY A 234 -9.86 -2.74 -1.57
CA GLY A 234 -10.55 -3.32 -2.73
C GLY A 234 -12.03 -2.94 -2.78
N PHE A 235 -12.60 -2.98 -3.98
CA PHE A 235 -14.04 -2.84 -4.17
C PHE A 235 -14.80 -3.89 -3.36
N GLY A 236 -15.99 -3.52 -2.87
CA GLY A 236 -16.70 -4.27 -1.86
C GLY A 236 -16.34 -3.83 -0.43
N GLY A 237 -15.40 -2.85 -0.30
CA GLY A 237 -14.95 -2.32 0.98
C GLY A 237 -13.95 -3.23 1.70
N HIS A 238 -13.28 -4.13 0.98
CA HIS A 238 -12.26 -5.01 1.56
C HIS A 238 -10.95 -4.25 1.80
N ASN A 239 -10.43 -4.29 3.02
CA ASN A 239 -9.15 -3.70 3.37
C ASN A 239 -8.21 -4.77 3.89
N ALA A 240 -6.96 -4.76 3.41
CA ALA A 240 -5.90 -5.64 3.86
C ALA A 240 -4.61 -4.83 4.04
N CYS A 241 -3.97 -5.01 5.18
CA CYS A 241 -2.72 -4.36 5.55
C CYS A 241 -1.70 -5.42 5.96
N CYS A 242 -0.42 -5.19 5.66
CA CYS A 242 0.65 -6.05 6.12
C CYS A 242 1.87 -5.22 6.54
N ILE A 243 2.60 -5.69 7.55
CA ILE A 243 3.76 -5.02 8.12
C ILE A 243 5.00 -5.85 7.84
N MET A 244 5.93 -5.26 7.08
CA MET A 244 7.26 -5.76 6.82
C MET A 244 8.24 -5.09 7.78
N LYS A 245 8.92 -5.89 8.60
CA LYS A 245 9.86 -5.41 9.61
C LYS A 245 11.28 -5.85 9.25
N LYS A 246 12.26 -5.02 9.57
CA LYS A 246 13.68 -5.33 9.36
C LYS A 246 14.04 -6.59 10.14
N TYR A 247 14.61 -7.56 9.44
CA TYR A 247 15.10 -8.78 10.07
C TYR A 247 16.49 -8.51 10.66
N GLU A 248 16.65 -8.78 11.94
CA GLU A 248 17.91 -8.76 12.65
C GLU A 248 18.32 -10.22 12.97
N ALA A 249 19.47 -10.65 12.44
CA ALA A 249 19.96 -12.03 12.55
C ALA A 249 20.47 -12.37 13.95
#